data_156ad08d1d2a81954ec0e60b039f6910
#
_entry.id   156ad08d1d2a81954ec0e60b039f6910
#
_cell.length_a   1.000
_cell.length_b   1.000
_cell.length_c   1.000
_cell.angle_alpha   90.00
_cell.angle_beta   90.00
_cell.angle_gamma   90.00
#
_symmetry.space_group_name_H-M   'P 1'
#
loop_
_entity.id
_entity.type
_entity.pdbx_description
1 polymer ?
#
loop_
_entity_poly.entity_id
_entity_poly.type
_entity_poly.pdbx_seq_one_letter_code
_entity_poly.pdbx_strand_id
1 'polypeptide(L)'
;MPVALITGASRGVGRGVAIGLEAAGFRVFATGRSIESADLPPSVERIQCDHTEDADTARAFQRVAEAGDGLDILVNSAWGGYERMMEDGKFTWGLPFWQQPSHRWTSMMDSGVRTAFFASARAAEMMIGQRRGLIVNISFWAAQKYLGNAIYGISKAATDKMSSDMAHDLRPYGVTVVSLYPGLVRTEAVMAAAQWLDLSNSESPEFIGQVIAALNIDANLLERSGKVLVAAQLAKEFGVVDGDGGQPIPLTLQTLG
;
A
#
# COMPACT_ATOMS: atom_id res chain seq x y z
N MET A 1 14.59 -17.01 -4.21
CA MET A 1 14.18 -15.63 -4.63
C MET A 1 13.11 -15.21 -3.64
N PRO A 2 13.20 -14.02 -3.03
CA PRO A 2 12.17 -13.58 -2.09
C PRO A 2 10.83 -13.37 -2.81
N VAL A 3 9.73 -13.59 -2.07
CA VAL A 3 8.37 -13.56 -2.61
C VAL A 3 7.59 -12.38 -2.05
N ALA A 4 6.91 -11.66 -2.93
CA ALA A 4 6.03 -10.55 -2.56
C ALA A 4 4.61 -10.72 -3.12
N LEU A 5 3.60 -10.42 -2.31
CA LEU A 5 2.20 -10.33 -2.71
C LEU A 5 1.72 -8.90 -2.55
N ILE A 6 1.15 -8.34 -3.61
CA ILE A 6 0.65 -6.96 -3.63
C ILE A 6 -0.86 -6.97 -3.89
N THR A 7 -1.64 -6.43 -2.96
CA THR A 7 -3.07 -6.26 -3.14
C THR A 7 -3.37 -4.94 -3.85
N GLY A 8 -4.37 -4.92 -4.75
CA GLY A 8 -4.75 -3.71 -5.48
C GLY A 8 -3.71 -3.25 -6.49
N ALA A 9 -3.02 -4.19 -7.16
CA ALA A 9 -1.91 -3.93 -8.08
C ALA A 9 -2.33 -3.67 -9.53
N SER A 10 -3.62 -3.50 -9.83
CA SER A 10 -4.08 -3.25 -11.22
C SER A 10 -3.67 -1.86 -11.72
N ARG A 11 -3.41 -0.90 -10.84
CA ARG A 11 -3.07 0.50 -11.14
C ARG A 11 -2.44 1.20 -9.94
N GLY A 12 -2.01 2.44 -10.15
CA GLY A 12 -1.57 3.37 -9.10
C GLY A 12 -0.39 2.86 -8.30
N VAL A 13 -0.38 3.13 -6.99
CA VAL A 13 0.71 2.76 -6.08
C VAL A 13 0.95 1.25 -6.09
N GLY A 14 -0.12 0.43 -6.01
CA GLY A 14 0.03 -1.02 -6.00
C GLY A 14 0.69 -1.59 -7.25
N ARG A 15 0.37 -1.04 -8.45
CA ARG A 15 1.02 -1.40 -9.71
C ARG A 15 2.51 -1.03 -9.68
N GLY A 16 2.83 0.18 -9.29
CA GLY A 16 4.22 0.61 -9.22
C GLY A 16 5.03 -0.18 -8.19
N VAL A 17 4.45 -0.50 -7.04
CA VAL A 17 5.09 -1.37 -6.05
C VAL A 17 5.40 -2.75 -6.64
N ALA A 18 4.47 -3.33 -7.41
CA ALA A 18 4.71 -4.63 -8.06
C ALA A 18 5.88 -4.56 -9.06
N ILE A 19 5.96 -3.49 -9.86
CA ILE A 19 7.06 -3.25 -10.81
C ILE A 19 8.38 -3.03 -10.06
N GLY A 20 8.37 -2.17 -9.03
CA GLY A 20 9.59 -1.85 -8.28
C GLY A 20 10.16 -3.04 -7.51
N LEU A 21 9.31 -3.92 -6.95
CA LEU A 21 9.74 -5.15 -6.29
C LEU A 21 10.25 -6.20 -7.30
N GLU A 22 9.60 -6.32 -8.46
CA GLU A 22 10.06 -7.20 -9.52
C GLU A 22 11.45 -6.79 -10.02
N ALA A 23 11.65 -5.50 -10.29
CA ALA A 23 12.95 -4.94 -10.68
C ALA A 23 14.03 -5.13 -9.59
N ALA A 24 13.64 -5.20 -8.31
CA ALA A 24 14.52 -5.51 -7.19
C ALA A 24 14.79 -7.03 -7.01
N GLY A 25 14.29 -7.89 -7.92
CA GLY A 25 14.56 -9.32 -7.94
C GLY A 25 13.61 -10.17 -7.08
N PHE A 26 12.43 -9.66 -6.76
CA PHE A 26 11.39 -10.46 -6.10
C PHE A 26 10.57 -11.27 -7.11
N ARG A 27 10.12 -12.45 -6.72
CA ARG A 27 8.99 -13.11 -7.34
C ARG A 27 7.72 -12.40 -6.88
N VAL A 28 6.98 -11.79 -7.80
CA VAL A 28 5.85 -10.92 -7.47
C VAL A 28 4.54 -11.56 -7.88
N PHE A 29 3.61 -11.66 -6.93
CA PHE A 29 2.20 -11.95 -7.14
C PHE A 29 1.40 -10.65 -7.00
N ALA A 30 0.71 -10.27 -8.05
CA ALA A 30 -0.09 -9.04 -8.11
C ALA A 30 -1.57 -9.39 -8.18
N THR A 31 -2.38 -8.80 -7.30
CA THR A 31 -3.81 -9.09 -7.23
C THR A 31 -4.66 -7.85 -7.50
N GLY A 32 -5.84 -8.05 -8.03
CA GLY A 32 -6.82 -7.00 -8.27
C GLY A 32 -7.97 -7.46 -9.15
N ARG A 33 -9.06 -6.72 -9.15
CA ARG A 33 -10.26 -7.04 -9.95
C ARG A 33 -10.01 -6.99 -11.45
N SER A 34 -9.16 -6.08 -11.90
CA SER A 34 -8.80 -5.86 -13.31
C SER A 34 -7.33 -6.14 -13.59
N ILE A 35 -6.72 -7.07 -12.86
CA ILE A 35 -5.27 -7.33 -12.91
C ILE A 35 -4.82 -7.88 -14.26
N GLU A 36 -5.67 -8.62 -14.97
CA GLU A 36 -5.36 -9.20 -16.28
C GLU A 36 -5.05 -8.13 -17.35
N SER A 37 -5.70 -6.97 -17.24
CA SER A 37 -5.47 -5.83 -18.16
C SER A 37 -4.43 -4.83 -17.63
N ALA A 38 -3.80 -5.09 -16.49
CA ALA A 38 -2.81 -4.21 -15.93
C ALA A 38 -1.50 -4.23 -16.73
N ASP A 39 -0.92 -3.06 -16.93
CA ASP A 39 0.40 -2.91 -17.53
C ASP A 39 1.48 -3.28 -16.52
N LEU A 40 1.82 -4.56 -16.46
CA LEU A 40 2.79 -5.17 -15.58
C LEU A 40 3.79 -6.00 -16.38
N PRO A 41 5.04 -6.13 -15.92
CA PRO A 41 6.01 -7.05 -16.52
C PRO A 41 5.46 -8.47 -16.68
N PRO A 42 5.84 -9.21 -17.73
CA PRO A 42 5.39 -10.60 -17.95
C PRO A 42 5.80 -11.56 -16.82
N SER A 43 6.85 -11.26 -16.08
CA SER A 43 7.36 -12.00 -14.92
C SER A 43 6.48 -11.89 -13.68
N VAL A 44 5.60 -10.87 -13.61
CA VAL A 44 4.66 -10.69 -12.50
C VAL A 44 3.48 -11.64 -12.65
N GLU A 45 3.27 -12.50 -11.68
CA GLU A 45 2.13 -13.41 -11.64
C GLU A 45 0.85 -12.65 -11.29
N ARG A 46 -0.14 -12.67 -12.21
CA ARG A 46 -1.42 -11.99 -12.05
C ARG A 46 -2.43 -12.94 -11.42
N ILE A 47 -3.16 -12.48 -10.40
CA ILE A 47 -4.23 -13.24 -9.76
C ILE A 47 -5.46 -12.36 -9.69
N GLN A 48 -6.49 -12.65 -10.45
CA GLN A 48 -7.75 -11.93 -10.35
C GLN A 48 -8.38 -12.17 -8.97
N CYS A 49 -8.64 -11.07 -8.24
CA CYS A 49 -9.11 -11.13 -6.87
C CYS A 49 -9.91 -9.87 -6.53
N ASP A 50 -11.12 -10.05 -6.03
CA ASP A 50 -11.84 -9.01 -5.29
C ASP A 50 -11.60 -9.24 -3.79
N HIS A 51 -10.77 -8.43 -3.18
CA HIS A 51 -10.43 -8.57 -1.76
C HIS A 51 -11.58 -8.23 -0.81
N THR A 52 -12.72 -7.75 -1.29
CA THR A 52 -13.94 -7.65 -0.48
C THR A 52 -14.60 -9.01 -0.26
N GLU A 53 -14.23 -10.01 -1.09
CA GLU A 53 -14.66 -11.39 -1.00
C GLU A 53 -13.60 -12.27 -0.33
N ASP A 54 -13.90 -12.79 0.85
CA ASP A 54 -12.93 -13.56 1.65
C ASP A 54 -12.45 -14.83 0.92
N ALA A 55 -13.32 -15.45 0.11
CA ALA A 55 -12.98 -16.63 -0.69
C ALA A 55 -11.96 -16.30 -1.80
N ASP A 56 -12.05 -15.12 -2.42
CA ASP A 56 -11.09 -14.66 -3.43
C ASP A 56 -9.72 -14.43 -2.79
N THR A 57 -9.72 -13.73 -1.64
CA THR A 57 -8.49 -13.51 -0.86
C THR A 57 -7.86 -14.85 -0.47
N ALA A 58 -8.63 -15.83 0.02
CA ALA A 58 -8.12 -17.15 0.37
C ALA A 58 -7.49 -17.86 -0.83
N ARG A 59 -8.13 -17.82 -2.02
CA ARG A 59 -7.57 -18.40 -3.25
C ARG A 59 -6.27 -17.74 -3.68
N ALA A 60 -6.16 -16.41 -3.54
CA ALA A 60 -4.92 -15.70 -3.87
C ALA A 60 -3.76 -16.17 -2.98
N PHE A 61 -3.96 -16.30 -1.67
CA PHE A 61 -2.94 -16.80 -0.77
C PHE A 61 -2.64 -18.30 -0.97
N GLN A 62 -3.64 -19.11 -1.30
CA GLN A 62 -3.42 -20.50 -1.69
C GLN A 62 -2.49 -20.60 -2.92
N ARG A 63 -2.69 -19.75 -3.93
CA ARG A 63 -1.83 -19.71 -5.12
C ARG A 63 -0.38 -19.35 -4.79
N VAL A 64 -0.16 -18.41 -3.84
CA VAL A 64 1.18 -18.08 -3.34
C VAL A 64 1.80 -19.28 -2.60
N ALA A 65 1.03 -19.95 -1.74
CA ALA A 65 1.50 -21.12 -1.00
C ALA A 65 1.88 -22.31 -1.91
N GLU A 66 1.12 -22.55 -2.99
CA GLU A 66 1.39 -23.58 -3.99
C GLU A 66 2.71 -23.33 -4.75
N ALA A 67 3.19 -22.10 -4.81
CA ALA A 67 4.49 -21.76 -5.39
C ALA A 67 5.67 -22.30 -4.55
N GLY A 68 5.45 -22.62 -3.26
CA GLY A 68 6.38 -23.33 -2.40
C GLY A 68 7.53 -22.51 -1.79
N ASP A 69 7.68 -21.25 -2.16
CA ASP A 69 8.81 -20.40 -1.74
C ASP A 69 8.53 -19.59 -0.45
N GLY A 70 7.31 -19.70 0.11
CA GLY A 70 6.86 -18.90 1.25
C GLY A 70 6.39 -17.50 0.85
N LEU A 71 6.30 -16.57 1.82
CA LEU A 71 5.92 -15.18 1.59
C LEU A 71 6.81 -14.26 2.44
N ASP A 72 7.63 -13.43 1.81
CA ASP A 72 8.53 -12.50 2.50
C ASP A 72 7.88 -11.12 2.70
N ILE A 73 7.10 -10.64 1.72
CA ILE A 73 6.44 -9.33 1.79
C ILE A 73 4.97 -9.43 1.41
N LEU A 74 4.08 -8.86 2.24
CA LEU A 74 2.73 -8.46 1.84
C LEU A 74 2.66 -6.94 1.75
N VAL A 75 2.15 -6.39 0.63
CA VAL A 75 1.83 -4.98 0.51
C VAL A 75 0.33 -4.80 0.34
N ASN A 76 -0.32 -4.22 1.33
CA ASN A 76 -1.72 -3.86 1.28
C ASN A 76 -1.89 -2.49 0.62
N SER A 77 -2.25 -2.49 -0.67
CA SER A 77 -2.52 -1.29 -1.47
C SER A 77 -3.93 -1.25 -2.07
N ALA A 78 -4.75 -2.29 -1.84
CA ALA A 78 -6.15 -2.29 -2.26
C ALA A 78 -6.92 -1.19 -1.53
N TRP A 79 -7.53 -0.26 -2.31
CA TRP A 79 -8.28 0.85 -1.76
C TRP A 79 -9.15 1.50 -2.85
N GLY A 80 -10.39 1.92 -2.52
CA GLY A 80 -11.36 2.41 -3.51
C GLY A 80 -11.78 3.88 -3.33
N GLY A 81 -11.11 4.64 -2.45
CA GLY A 81 -11.59 5.94 -2.03
C GLY A 81 -11.62 7.04 -3.09
N TYR A 82 -10.75 6.98 -4.10
CA TYR A 82 -10.68 8.04 -5.14
C TYR A 82 -11.60 7.80 -6.33
N GLU A 83 -12.24 6.65 -6.44
CA GLU A 83 -12.98 6.24 -7.65
C GLU A 83 -14.21 7.12 -7.95
N ARG A 84 -14.82 7.73 -6.92
CA ARG A 84 -16.03 8.56 -7.04
C ARG A 84 -15.88 9.91 -6.35
N MET A 85 -14.80 10.63 -6.66
CA MET A 85 -14.62 11.99 -6.14
C MET A 85 -15.57 13.00 -6.81
N MET A 86 -15.97 12.70 -8.04
CA MET A 86 -16.97 13.43 -8.80
C MET A 86 -18.24 12.60 -8.91
N GLU A 87 -19.40 13.21 -8.62
CA GLU A 87 -20.73 12.60 -8.76
C GLU A 87 -21.67 13.62 -9.42
N ASP A 88 -22.32 13.22 -10.49
CA ASP A 88 -23.22 14.09 -11.28
C ASP A 88 -22.57 15.44 -11.64
N GLY A 89 -21.28 15.41 -12.01
CA GLY A 89 -20.50 16.59 -12.37
C GLY A 89 -20.08 17.47 -11.18
N LYS A 90 -20.33 17.06 -9.95
CA LYS A 90 -19.96 17.79 -8.73
C LYS A 90 -18.82 17.11 -7.99
N PHE A 91 -17.87 17.91 -7.49
CA PHE A 91 -16.81 17.42 -6.63
C PHE A 91 -17.37 17.20 -5.21
N THR A 92 -17.54 15.92 -4.83
CA THR A 92 -18.17 15.53 -3.56
C THR A 92 -17.17 15.14 -2.48
N TRP A 93 -15.88 15.06 -2.79
CA TRP A 93 -14.83 14.69 -1.84
C TRP A 93 -14.78 15.61 -0.61
N GLY A 94 -14.80 16.91 -0.82
CA GLY A 94 -14.67 17.93 0.24
C GLY A 94 -16.00 18.29 0.93
N LEU A 95 -17.09 17.55 0.70
CA LEU A 95 -18.34 17.79 1.42
C LEU A 95 -18.17 17.53 2.93
N PRO A 96 -18.92 18.27 3.80
CA PRO A 96 -18.96 17.98 5.23
C PRO A 96 -19.37 16.52 5.48
N PHE A 97 -18.90 15.92 6.58
CA PHE A 97 -19.08 14.49 6.84
C PHE A 97 -20.56 14.05 6.84
N TRP A 98 -21.48 14.91 7.26
CA TRP A 98 -22.93 14.64 7.27
C TRP A 98 -23.59 14.69 5.90
N GLN A 99 -22.88 15.11 4.86
CA GLN A 99 -23.31 15.14 3.47
C GLN A 99 -22.52 14.15 2.60
N GLN A 100 -21.59 13.41 3.18
CA GLN A 100 -20.81 12.41 2.45
C GLN A 100 -21.72 11.25 2.03
N PRO A 101 -21.63 10.78 0.78
CA PRO A 101 -22.41 9.63 0.33
C PRO A 101 -21.94 8.34 1.03
N SER A 102 -22.91 7.47 1.37
CA SER A 102 -22.65 6.24 2.13
C SER A 102 -21.65 5.29 1.46
N HIS A 103 -21.65 5.22 0.12
CA HIS A 103 -20.70 4.38 -0.62
C HIS A 103 -19.23 4.74 -0.36
N ARG A 104 -18.94 5.97 0.08
CA ARG A 104 -17.57 6.41 0.39
C ARG A 104 -17.04 5.67 1.62
N TRP A 105 -17.90 5.38 2.59
CA TRP A 105 -17.54 4.54 3.72
C TRP A 105 -17.11 3.15 3.24
N THR A 106 -17.96 2.45 2.48
CA THR A 106 -17.68 1.12 1.93
C THR A 106 -16.39 1.11 1.10
N SER A 107 -16.19 2.13 0.24
CA SER A 107 -15.00 2.24 -0.59
C SER A 107 -13.70 2.39 0.20
N MET A 108 -13.72 3.04 1.37
CA MET A 108 -12.52 3.29 2.17
C MET A 108 -12.36 2.27 3.29
N MET A 109 -13.44 1.87 3.94
CA MET A 109 -13.40 0.95 5.07
C MET A 109 -13.43 -0.51 4.63
N ASP A 110 -14.38 -0.90 3.77
CA ASP A 110 -14.51 -2.30 3.37
C ASP A 110 -13.45 -2.66 2.31
N SER A 111 -13.30 -1.85 1.25
CA SER A 111 -12.28 -2.09 0.22
C SER A 111 -10.85 -1.67 0.62
N GLY A 112 -10.67 -1.02 1.75
CA GLY A 112 -9.38 -0.59 2.27
C GLY A 112 -9.01 -1.30 3.57
N VAL A 113 -9.59 -0.85 4.69
CA VAL A 113 -9.18 -1.33 6.03
C VAL A 113 -9.50 -2.82 6.22
N ARG A 114 -10.75 -3.24 5.92
CA ARG A 114 -11.16 -4.64 6.07
C ARG A 114 -10.32 -5.56 5.19
N THR A 115 -10.13 -5.23 3.93
CA THR A 115 -9.34 -6.07 3.01
C THR A 115 -7.89 -6.20 3.47
N ALA A 116 -7.28 -5.11 3.94
CA ALA A 116 -5.92 -5.14 4.48
C ALA A 116 -5.83 -6.02 5.75
N PHE A 117 -6.85 -5.97 6.62
CA PHE A 117 -6.89 -6.82 7.82
C PHE A 117 -6.89 -8.31 7.46
N PHE A 118 -7.80 -8.75 6.58
CA PHE A 118 -7.92 -10.17 6.24
C PHE A 118 -6.76 -10.68 5.39
N ALA A 119 -6.22 -9.86 4.47
CA ALA A 119 -5.00 -10.20 3.76
C ALA A 119 -3.80 -10.36 4.72
N SER A 120 -3.66 -9.45 5.70
CA SER A 120 -2.62 -9.54 6.71
C SER A 120 -2.76 -10.78 7.60
N ALA A 121 -3.99 -11.18 7.96
CA ALA A 121 -4.22 -12.40 8.72
C ALA A 121 -3.74 -13.65 7.95
N ARG A 122 -4.03 -13.74 6.65
CA ARG A 122 -3.54 -14.83 5.80
C ARG A 122 -2.01 -14.83 5.64
N ALA A 123 -1.41 -13.65 5.45
CA ALA A 123 0.04 -13.52 5.40
C ALA A 123 0.69 -13.95 6.72
N ALA A 124 0.11 -13.55 7.85
CA ALA A 124 0.59 -13.91 9.17
C ALA A 124 0.66 -15.43 9.37
N GLU A 125 -0.36 -16.19 8.92
CA GLU A 125 -0.36 -17.67 8.98
C GLU A 125 0.88 -18.28 8.29
N MET A 126 1.31 -17.70 7.15
CA MET A 126 2.51 -18.14 6.44
C MET A 126 3.81 -17.67 7.12
N MET A 127 3.87 -16.39 7.48
CA MET A 127 5.07 -15.72 8.01
C MET A 127 5.44 -16.20 9.42
N ILE A 128 4.46 -16.53 10.27
CA ILE A 128 4.69 -17.11 11.62
C ILE A 128 5.48 -18.40 11.52
N GLY A 129 5.11 -19.29 10.59
CA GLY A 129 5.84 -20.55 10.36
C GLY A 129 7.27 -20.33 9.87
N GLN A 130 7.51 -19.29 9.10
CA GLN A 130 8.82 -18.90 8.58
C GLN A 130 9.68 -18.15 9.62
N ARG A 131 9.07 -17.63 10.69
CA ARG A 131 9.66 -16.72 11.68
C ARG A 131 10.30 -15.47 11.06
N ARG A 132 9.78 -15.02 9.94
CA ARG A 132 10.17 -13.81 9.22
C ARG A 132 9.03 -13.35 8.32
N GLY A 133 9.00 -12.07 8.01
CA GLY A 133 8.07 -11.46 7.05
C GLY A 133 7.92 -9.97 7.29
N LEU A 134 7.46 -9.27 6.26
CA LEU A 134 7.17 -7.86 6.28
C LEU A 134 5.76 -7.60 5.73
N ILE A 135 4.90 -7.02 6.54
CA ILE A 135 3.57 -6.53 6.13
C ILE A 135 3.64 -5.02 6.05
N VAL A 136 3.38 -4.47 4.87
CA VAL A 136 3.34 -3.03 4.61
C VAL A 136 1.91 -2.60 4.29
N ASN A 137 1.33 -1.74 5.11
CA ASN A 137 0.02 -1.14 4.88
C ASN A 137 0.22 0.27 4.30
N ILE A 138 -0.25 0.52 3.08
CA ILE A 138 -0.18 1.86 2.47
C ILE A 138 -1.18 2.79 3.16
N SER A 139 -0.65 3.76 3.88
CA SER A 139 -1.43 4.75 4.63
C SER A 139 -1.06 6.17 4.19
N PHE A 140 -1.46 7.19 4.95
CA PHE A 140 -1.13 8.56 4.63
C PHE A 140 -1.36 9.50 5.81
N TRP A 141 -0.81 10.69 5.74
CA TRP A 141 -0.90 11.76 6.74
C TRP A 141 -2.34 12.14 7.13
N ALA A 142 -3.36 11.76 6.32
CA ALA A 142 -4.75 11.91 6.68
C ALA A 142 -5.14 11.21 7.99
N ALA A 143 -4.35 10.23 8.43
CA ALA A 143 -4.50 9.61 9.76
C ALA A 143 -4.25 10.59 10.91
N GLN A 144 -3.43 11.60 10.69
CA GLN A 144 -2.94 12.53 11.73
C GLN A 144 -3.41 13.98 11.52
N LYS A 145 -3.86 14.33 10.30
CA LYS A 145 -4.31 15.68 9.94
C LYS A 145 -5.54 15.59 9.05
N TYR A 146 -6.48 16.52 9.22
CA TYR A 146 -7.62 16.62 8.32
C TYR A 146 -7.17 17.05 6.90
N LEU A 147 -7.39 16.18 5.92
CA LEU A 147 -7.05 16.41 4.51
C LEU A 147 -8.31 16.37 3.63
N GLY A 148 -9.30 17.19 3.96
CA GLY A 148 -10.47 17.46 3.14
C GLY A 148 -11.57 16.40 3.18
N ASN A 149 -11.41 15.27 3.91
CA ASN A 149 -12.45 14.25 4.01
C ASN A 149 -12.35 13.48 5.33
N ALA A 150 -13.42 13.44 6.12
CA ALA A 150 -13.42 12.78 7.42
C ALA A 150 -13.28 11.25 7.33
N ILE A 151 -13.96 10.61 6.35
CA ILE A 151 -13.89 9.15 6.18
C ILE A 151 -12.49 8.73 5.75
N TYR A 152 -11.83 9.55 4.92
CA TYR A 152 -10.43 9.35 4.54
C TYR A 152 -9.52 9.36 5.77
N GLY A 153 -9.65 10.36 6.64
CA GLY A 153 -8.90 10.41 7.89
C GLY A 153 -9.16 9.20 8.77
N ILE A 154 -10.42 8.81 8.96
CA ILE A 154 -10.81 7.62 9.73
C ILE A 154 -10.15 6.36 9.15
N SER A 155 -10.23 6.15 7.84
CA SER A 155 -9.67 4.96 7.20
C SER A 155 -8.15 4.86 7.36
N LYS A 156 -7.42 5.98 7.24
CA LYS A 156 -5.97 6.01 7.41
C LYS A 156 -5.56 5.86 8.88
N ALA A 157 -6.29 6.48 9.81
CA ALA A 157 -6.07 6.26 11.23
C ALA A 157 -6.35 4.80 11.65
N ALA A 158 -7.39 4.19 11.11
CA ALA A 158 -7.67 2.76 11.31
C ALA A 158 -6.55 1.87 10.75
N THR A 159 -5.99 2.20 9.59
CA THR A 159 -4.85 1.48 9.00
C THR A 159 -3.61 1.57 9.89
N ASP A 160 -3.30 2.73 10.44
CA ASP A 160 -2.15 2.92 11.32
C ASP A 160 -2.32 2.19 12.65
N LYS A 161 -3.51 2.30 13.24
CA LYS A 161 -3.82 1.56 14.48
C LYS A 161 -3.76 0.06 14.28
N MET A 162 -4.33 -0.44 13.20
CA MET A 162 -4.27 -1.85 12.80
C MET A 162 -2.82 -2.33 12.64
N SER A 163 -1.98 -1.55 11.96
CA SER A 163 -0.56 -1.87 11.76
C SER A 163 0.18 -2.00 13.10
N SER A 164 -0.07 -1.06 14.02
CA SER A 164 0.54 -1.07 15.35
C SER A 164 0.11 -2.26 16.20
N ASP A 165 -1.17 -2.62 16.17
CA ASP A 165 -1.69 -3.74 16.95
C ASP A 165 -1.23 -5.09 16.39
N MET A 166 -1.27 -5.28 15.07
CA MET A 166 -0.74 -6.47 14.40
C MET A 166 0.76 -6.64 14.65
N ALA A 167 1.52 -5.54 14.70
CA ALA A 167 2.94 -5.58 15.03
C ALA A 167 3.19 -6.09 16.45
N HIS A 168 2.32 -5.74 17.41
CA HIS A 168 2.39 -6.26 18.77
C HIS A 168 2.23 -7.79 18.80
N ASP A 169 1.20 -8.30 18.12
CA ASP A 169 0.91 -9.73 18.06
C ASP A 169 1.99 -10.54 17.32
N LEU A 170 2.56 -9.96 16.27
CA LEU A 170 3.48 -10.65 15.36
C LEU A 170 4.96 -10.54 15.75
N ARG A 171 5.32 -9.61 16.63
CA ARG A 171 6.70 -9.41 17.10
C ARG A 171 7.36 -10.67 17.67
N PRO A 172 6.68 -11.51 18.49
CA PRO A 172 7.29 -12.74 19.03
C PRO A 172 7.67 -13.76 17.95
N TYR A 173 7.10 -13.61 16.76
CA TYR A 173 7.35 -14.50 15.62
C TYR A 173 8.36 -13.92 14.61
N GLY A 174 8.95 -12.74 14.89
CA GLY A 174 9.93 -12.13 14.00
C GLY A 174 9.32 -11.49 12.73
N VAL A 175 8.01 -11.25 12.73
CA VAL A 175 7.29 -10.62 11.61
C VAL A 175 7.10 -9.14 11.90
N THR A 176 7.44 -8.31 10.92
CA THR A 176 7.33 -6.85 10.98
C THR A 176 6.06 -6.38 10.31
N VAL A 177 5.35 -5.44 10.92
CA VAL A 177 4.21 -4.75 10.32
C VAL A 177 4.43 -3.25 10.42
N VAL A 178 4.26 -2.53 9.30
CA VAL A 178 4.42 -1.07 9.25
C VAL A 178 3.29 -0.40 8.47
N SER A 179 2.98 0.85 8.82
CA SER A 179 2.28 1.77 7.93
C SER A 179 3.30 2.54 7.12
N LEU A 180 3.16 2.57 5.79
CA LEU A 180 4.03 3.34 4.92
C LEU A 180 3.25 4.54 4.36
N TYR A 181 3.82 5.73 4.51
CA TYR A 181 3.29 6.98 3.99
C TYR A 181 4.09 7.37 2.73
N PRO A 182 3.54 7.18 1.54
CA PRO A 182 4.08 7.81 0.32
C PRO A 182 3.92 9.32 0.37
N GLY A 183 4.67 10.04 -0.49
CA GLY A 183 4.39 11.43 -0.83
C GLY A 183 3.25 11.57 -1.84
N LEU A 184 3.32 12.61 -2.68
CA LEU A 184 2.44 12.72 -3.84
C LEU A 184 2.93 11.78 -4.94
N VAL A 185 2.25 10.66 -5.11
CA VAL A 185 2.65 9.64 -6.09
C VAL A 185 2.07 9.94 -7.46
N ARG A 186 2.89 9.95 -8.51
CA ARG A 186 2.52 10.17 -9.92
C ARG A 186 1.74 8.98 -10.49
N THR A 187 0.61 8.64 -9.86
CA THR A 187 -0.32 7.64 -10.38
C THR A 187 -1.06 8.15 -11.61
N GLU A 188 -1.73 7.28 -12.34
CA GLU A 188 -2.54 7.64 -13.50
C GLU A 188 -3.58 8.72 -13.16
N ALA A 189 -4.22 8.61 -11.99
CA ALA A 189 -5.21 9.58 -11.52
C ALA A 189 -4.58 10.93 -11.19
N VAL A 190 -3.39 10.95 -10.57
CA VAL A 190 -2.64 12.18 -10.28
C VAL A 190 -2.18 12.82 -11.59
N MET A 191 -1.66 12.03 -12.53
CA MET A 191 -1.23 12.55 -13.84
C MET A 191 -2.38 13.11 -14.68
N ALA A 192 -3.57 12.52 -14.60
CA ALA A 192 -4.77 13.07 -15.23
C ALA A 192 -5.19 14.43 -14.64
N ALA A 193 -4.80 14.74 -13.41
CA ALA A 193 -5.05 15.99 -12.71
C ALA A 193 -3.82 16.91 -12.63
N ALA A 194 -2.72 16.59 -13.33
CA ALA A 194 -1.42 17.25 -13.19
C ALA A 194 -1.46 18.77 -13.37
N GLN A 195 -2.36 19.29 -14.24
CA GLN A 195 -2.50 20.72 -14.46
C GLN A 195 -2.95 21.53 -13.24
N TRP A 196 -3.47 20.87 -12.20
CA TRP A 196 -3.92 21.50 -10.95
C TRP A 196 -3.05 21.15 -9.73
N LEU A 197 -1.96 20.39 -9.93
CA LEU A 197 -1.13 19.87 -8.85
C LEU A 197 0.31 20.33 -9.03
N ASP A 198 0.96 20.67 -7.93
CA ASP A 198 2.41 20.84 -7.91
C ASP A 198 3.08 19.46 -7.77
N LEU A 199 3.70 19.00 -8.84
CA LEU A 199 4.40 17.73 -8.92
C LEU A 199 5.92 17.85 -8.64
N SER A 200 6.42 19.02 -8.27
CA SER A 200 7.85 19.27 -8.07
C SER A 200 8.48 18.38 -6.99
N ASN A 201 7.69 17.97 -5.99
CA ASN A 201 8.10 17.03 -4.94
C ASN A 201 7.20 15.79 -4.96
N SER A 202 7.10 15.14 -6.13
CA SER A 202 6.31 13.92 -6.31
C SER A 202 7.20 12.70 -6.46
N GLU A 203 6.62 11.52 -6.25
CA GLU A 203 7.29 10.21 -6.29
C GLU A 203 6.73 9.37 -7.43
N SER A 204 7.57 8.56 -8.10
CA SER A 204 7.04 7.55 -9.01
C SER A 204 6.38 6.41 -8.21
N PRO A 205 5.39 5.71 -8.79
CA PRO A 205 4.81 4.54 -8.14
C PRO A 205 5.85 3.42 -7.90
N GLU A 206 6.81 3.25 -8.79
CA GLU A 206 7.89 2.26 -8.74
C GLU A 206 8.89 2.54 -7.61
N PHE A 207 9.14 3.80 -7.32
CA PHE A 207 9.97 4.24 -6.20
C PHE A 207 9.51 3.66 -4.87
N ILE A 208 8.18 3.59 -4.65
CA ILE A 208 7.64 3.00 -3.43
C ILE A 208 8.02 1.51 -3.31
N GLY A 209 7.98 0.78 -4.43
CA GLY A 209 8.43 -0.62 -4.48
C GLY A 209 9.92 -0.78 -4.14
N GLN A 210 10.76 0.09 -4.69
CA GLN A 210 12.21 0.10 -4.40
C GLN A 210 12.50 0.40 -2.92
N VAL A 211 11.77 1.35 -2.32
CA VAL A 211 11.87 1.66 -0.88
C VAL A 211 11.47 0.45 -0.02
N ILE A 212 10.39 -0.25 -0.39
CA ILE A 212 9.95 -1.46 0.32
C ILE A 212 10.99 -2.58 0.17
N ALA A 213 11.60 -2.75 -1.00
CA ALA A 213 12.68 -3.72 -1.20
C ALA A 213 13.88 -3.44 -0.29
N ALA A 214 14.30 -2.17 -0.20
CA ALA A 214 15.38 -1.75 0.68
C ALA A 214 15.02 -1.94 2.17
N LEU A 215 13.77 -1.64 2.55
CA LEU A 215 13.29 -1.87 3.90
C LEU A 215 13.32 -3.36 4.29
N ASN A 216 13.00 -4.26 3.37
CA ASN A 216 12.96 -5.70 3.64
C ASN A 216 14.33 -6.29 4.03
N ILE A 217 15.42 -5.67 3.59
CA ILE A 217 16.79 -6.12 3.91
C ILE A 217 17.45 -5.32 5.05
N ASP A 218 16.71 -4.43 5.69
CA ASP A 218 17.22 -3.65 6.83
C ASP A 218 17.53 -4.59 8.02
N ALA A 219 18.75 -4.52 8.51
CA ALA A 219 19.18 -5.32 9.70
C ALA A 219 18.34 -4.99 10.96
N ASN A 220 17.75 -3.81 11.04
CA ASN A 220 16.92 -3.33 12.14
C ASN A 220 15.42 -3.40 11.82
N LEU A 221 15.01 -4.20 10.82
CA LEU A 221 13.63 -4.27 10.35
C LEU A 221 12.62 -4.47 11.49
N LEU A 222 12.88 -5.38 12.42
CA LEU A 222 11.98 -5.68 13.53
C LEU A 222 11.82 -4.51 14.52
N GLU A 223 12.79 -3.62 14.61
CA GLU A 223 12.71 -2.41 15.44
C GLU A 223 11.79 -1.36 14.84
N ARG A 224 11.50 -1.45 13.54
CA ARG A 224 10.55 -0.59 12.85
C ARG A 224 9.09 -1.07 12.98
N SER A 225 8.89 -2.28 13.49
CA SER A 225 7.55 -2.88 13.62
C SER A 225 6.63 -2.02 14.49
N GLY A 226 5.42 -1.77 13.98
CA GLY A 226 4.39 -0.95 14.63
C GLY A 226 4.51 0.54 14.33
N LYS A 227 5.51 0.97 13.56
CA LYS A 227 5.74 2.39 13.28
C LYS A 227 5.06 2.83 11.98
N VAL A 228 4.76 4.12 11.92
CA VAL A 228 4.51 4.85 10.69
C VAL A 228 5.85 5.25 10.10
N LEU A 229 6.09 4.89 8.85
CA LEU A 229 7.31 5.20 8.11
C LEU A 229 6.96 6.07 6.89
N VAL A 230 7.82 7.04 6.56
CA VAL A 230 7.65 7.92 5.40
C VAL A 230 8.56 7.42 4.28
N ALA A 231 8.01 7.16 3.10
CA ALA A 231 8.75 6.54 1.99
C ALA A 231 10.01 7.36 1.59
N ALA A 232 9.86 8.67 1.40
CA ALA A 232 10.99 9.54 1.06
C ALA A 232 12.05 9.61 2.18
N GLN A 233 11.65 9.47 3.47
CA GLN A 233 12.62 9.43 4.58
C GLN A 233 13.42 8.13 4.56
N LEU A 234 12.76 6.99 4.33
CA LEU A 234 13.43 5.69 4.17
C LEU A 234 14.36 5.70 2.96
N ALA A 235 13.90 6.27 1.83
CA ALA A 235 14.70 6.39 0.63
C ALA A 235 16.01 7.15 0.88
N LYS A 236 15.94 8.27 1.60
CA LYS A 236 17.12 9.01 2.02
C LYS A 236 18.06 8.20 2.91
N GLU A 237 17.48 7.43 3.85
CA GLU A 237 18.24 6.57 4.78
C GLU A 237 18.95 5.43 4.05
N PHE A 238 18.30 4.82 3.06
CA PHE A 238 18.82 3.67 2.31
C PHE A 238 19.56 4.04 1.01
N GLY A 239 19.60 5.32 0.64
CA GLY A 239 20.22 5.77 -0.60
C GLY A 239 19.41 5.40 -1.85
N VAL A 240 18.10 5.21 -1.74
CA VAL A 240 17.22 4.96 -2.87
C VAL A 240 16.89 6.29 -3.56
N VAL A 241 17.00 6.32 -4.89
CA VAL A 241 16.62 7.47 -5.72
C VAL A 241 15.47 7.08 -6.65
N ASP A 242 14.62 8.03 -7.03
CA ASP A 242 13.55 7.78 -8.00
C ASP A 242 14.10 7.53 -9.40
N GLY A 243 13.35 6.93 -10.29
CA GLY A 243 13.77 6.55 -11.64
C GLY A 243 14.25 7.73 -12.51
N ASP A 244 13.85 8.96 -12.20
CA ASP A 244 14.34 10.20 -12.81
C ASP A 244 15.65 10.73 -12.18
N GLY A 245 16.21 10.00 -11.20
CA GLY A 245 17.38 10.39 -10.41
C GLY A 245 17.06 11.37 -9.28
N GLY A 246 15.79 11.72 -9.09
CA GLY A 246 15.34 12.60 -8.03
C GLY A 246 15.36 11.93 -6.65
N GLN A 247 15.47 12.74 -5.61
CA GLN A 247 15.30 12.31 -4.24
C GLN A 247 14.19 13.14 -3.60
N PRO A 248 12.95 12.59 -3.51
CA PRO A 248 11.82 13.31 -2.95
C PRO A 248 12.08 13.78 -1.51
N ILE A 249 11.60 14.96 -1.19
CA ILE A 249 11.72 15.53 0.17
C ILE A 249 10.63 14.91 1.05
N PRO A 250 10.99 14.33 2.21
CA PRO A 250 10.00 13.74 3.11
C PRO A 250 8.94 14.76 3.55
N LEU A 251 7.67 14.40 3.37
CA LEU A 251 6.56 15.18 3.91
C LEU A 251 6.51 15.07 5.43
N THR A 252 6.09 16.14 6.08
CA THR A 252 5.86 16.23 7.52
C THR A 252 4.50 16.88 7.80
N LEU A 253 4.02 16.81 9.03
CA LEU A 253 2.79 17.53 9.44
C LEU A 253 2.87 19.04 9.21
N GLN A 254 4.07 19.62 9.28
CA GLN A 254 4.29 21.05 9.03
C GLN A 254 4.27 21.40 7.54
N THR A 255 4.79 20.52 6.68
CA THR A 255 4.86 20.78 5.22
C THR A 255 3.57 20.45 4.47
N LEU A 256 2.68 19.70 5.10
CA LEU A 256 1.31 19.49 4.61
C LEU A 256 0.46 20.71 4.98
N GLY A 257 0.50 21.78 4.20
CA GLY A 257 -0.10 23.08 4.37
C GLY A 257 -1.54 23.14 4.90
#